data_8361612c53b81111253d781d47f436f5
#
_entry.id   8361612c53b81111253d781d47f436f5
#
_cell.length_a   1.000
_cell.length_b   1.000
_cell.length_c   1.000
_cell.angle_alpha   90.00
_cell.angle_beta   90.00
_cell.angle_gamma   90.00
#
_symmetry.space_group_name_H-M   'P 1'
#
loop_
_entity.id
_entity.type
_entity.pdbx_description
1 polymer ?
#
loop_
_entity_poly.entity_id
_entity_poly.type
_entity_poly.pdbx_seq_one_letter_code
_entity_poly.pdbx_strand_id
1 'polypeptide(L)'
;MAQLFINNMSSLGREVQLENANQSFGSTDMGNVSQLVPSIHPSVAIAPKGVNIHSPKFAEAAASEAGIQGMIDAAKAMAMTVVDLLTNPENVDQVKKEFAENLS
;
A
#
# COMPACT_ATOMS: atom_id res chain seq x y z
N MET A 1 -6.02 1.82 8.36
CA MET A 1 -4.69 1.25 8.03
C MET A 1 -3.91 2.07 7.00
N ALA A 2 -4.57 2.58 5.99
CA ALA A 2 -3.88 3.35 4.95
C ALA A 2 -3.07 4.51 5.51
N GLN A 3 -3.63 5.26 6.47
CA GLN A 3 -2.93 6.40 7.06
C GLN A 3 -1.70 5.96 7.85
N LEU A 4 -1.74 4.81 8.53
CA LEU A 4 -0.58 4.26 9.23
C LEU A 4 0.53 3.94 8.24
N PHE A 5 0.19 3.30 7.12
CA PHE A 5 1.14 2.98 6.07
C PHE A 5 1.74 4.25 5.46
N ILE A 6 0.91 5.24 5.17
CA ILE A 6 1.36 6.53 4.63
C ILE A 6 2.35 7.19 5.58
N ASN A 7 2.05 7.23 6.89
CA ASN A 7 2.94 7.82 7.88
C ASN A 7 4.27 7.08 7.94
N ASN A 8 4.25 5.75 7.85
CA ASN A 8 5.46 4.94 7.87
C ASN A 8 6.30 5.14 6.62
N MET A 9 5.68 5.24 5.45
CA MET A 9 6.39 5.56 4.21
C MET A 9 7.01 6.96 4.27
N SER A 10 6.31 7.93 4.84
CA SER A 10 6.84 9.29 5.01
C SER A 10 8.08 9.29 5.90
N SER A 11 8.10 8.49 6.96
CA SER A 11 9.27 8.39 7.83
C SER A 11 10.47 7.75 7.14
N LEU A 12 10.24 7.01 6.05
CA LEU A 12 11.30 6.45 5.21
C LEU A 12 11.69 7.39 4.05
N GLY A 13 11.14 8.61 4.03
CA GLY A 13 11.44 9.61 3.00
C GLY A 13 10.62 9.51 1.74
N ARG A 14 9.53 8.74 1.75
CA ARG A 14 8.66 8.58 0.58
C ARG A 14 7.32 9.25 0.81
N GLU A 15 6.90 10.07 -0.14
CA GLU A 15 5.55 10.61 -0.16
C GLU A 15 4.61 9.60 -0.82
N VAL A 16 3.47 9.37 -0.17
CA VAL A 16 2.42 8.51 -0.69
C VAL A 16 1.15 9.33 -0.81
N GLN A 17 0.56 9.31 -1.99
CA GLN A 17 -0.71 9.98 -2.25
C GLN A 17 -1.85 8.96 -2.22
N LEU A 18 -3.01 9.41 -1.73
CA LEU A 18 -4.21 8.60 -1.83
C LEU A 18 -4.61 8.52 -3.31
N GLU A 19 -4.97 7.32 -3.74
CA GLU A 19 -5.34 7.10 -5.12
C GLU A 19 -6.65 7.83 -5.47
N ASN A 20 -6.68 8.38 -6.68
CA ASN A 20 -7.87 9.01 -7.21
C ASN A 20 -8.86 7.92 -7.63
N ALA A 21 -10.12 8.04 -7.20
CA ALA A 21 -11.18 7.10 -7.52
C ALA A 21 -11.44 6.97 -9.03
N ASN A 22 -11.01 7.94 -9.82
CA ASN A 22 -11.17 7.93 -11.27
C ASN A 22 -10.05 7.19 -12.01
N GLN A 23 -9.01 6.75 -11.31
CA GLN A 23 -7.94 5.97 -11.93
C GLN A 23 -8.40 4.54 -12.18
N SER A 24 -7.95 4.00 -13.32
CA SER A 24 -8.21 2.59 -13.66
C SER A 24 -7.17 1.71 -12.99
N PHE A 25 -7.61 0.70 -12.28
CA PHE A 25 -6.75 -0.28 -11.61
C PHE A 25 -6.93 -1.64 -12.24
N GLY A 26 -5.85 -2.43 -12.25
CA GLY A 26 -5.94 -3.81 -12.63
C GLY A 26 -6.76 -4.64 -11.65
N SER A 27 -7.17 -5.82 -12.07
CA SER A 27 -7.87 -6.76 -11.20
C SER A 27 -6.90 -7.49 -10.28
N THR A 28 -7.33 -7.76 -9.06
CA THR A 28 -6.55 -8.51 -8.08
C THR A 28 -7.50 -9.22 -7.11
N ASP A 29 -7.02 -10.33 -6.54
CA ASP A 29 -7.77 -11.10 -5.55
C ASP A 29 -7.97 -10.31 -4.24
N MET A 30 -7.24 -9.20 -4.04
CA MET A 30 -7.45 -8.32 -2.90
C MET A 30 -8.87 -7.75 -2.84
N GLY A 31 -9.56 -7.65 -3.97
CA GLY A 31 -10.97 -7.26 -3.99
C GLY A 31 -11.84 -8.21 -3.15
N ASN A 32 -11.60 -9.50 -3.27
CA ASN A 32 -12.32 -10.52 -2.50
C ASN A 32 -11.89 -10.52 -1.03
N VAL A 33 -10.60 -10.43 -0.76
CA VAL A 33 -10.06 -10.40 0.60
C VAL A 33 -10.60 -9.19 1.37
N SER A 34 -10.67 -8.03 0.72
CA SER A 34 -11.12 -6.79 1.35
C SER A 34 -12.59 -6.80 1.77
N GLN A 35 -13.39 -7.73 1.23
CA GLN A 35 -14.78 -7.92 1.66
C GLN A 35 -14.90 -8.67 2.99
N LEU A 36 -13.90 -9.42 3.35
CA LEU A 36 -13.92 -10.31 4.52
C LEU A 36 -13.13 -9.75 5.71
N VAL A 37 -12.05 -9.03 5.44
CA VAL A 37 -11.17 -8.49 6.49
C VAL A 37 -10.71 -7.08 6.11
N PRO A 38 -10.41 -6.22 7.10
CA PRO A 38 -9.80 -4.93 6.82
C PRO A 38 -8.49 -5.11 6.04
N SER A 39 -8.38 -4.41 4.91
CA SER A 39 -7.25 -4.61 3.99
C SER A 39 -6.82 -3.29 3.36
N ILE A 40 -5.54 -3.21 3.01
CA ILE A 40 -5.01 -2.18 2.13
C ILE A 40 -4.16 -2.84 1.06
N HIS A 41 -4.06 -2.21 -0.10
CA HIS A 41 -3.23 -2.69 -1.19
C HIS A 41 -2.49 -1.49 -1.78
N PRO A 42 -1.48 -0.98 -1.06
CA PRO A 42 -0.73 0.17 -1.52
C PRO A 42 0.19 -0.18 -2.69
N SER A 43 0.46 0.82 -3.51
CA SER A 43 1.43 0.72 -4.59
C SER A 43 2.63 1.63 -4.28
N VAL A 44 3.82 1.19 -4.68
CA VAL A 44 5.06 1.93 -4.50
C VAL A 44 5.66 2.23 -5.87
N ALA A 45 6.03 3.49 -6.10
CA ALA A 45 6.61 3.90 -7.36
C ALA A 45 8.02 3.31 -7.53
N ILE A 46 8.24 2.58 -8.61
CA ILE A 46 9.55 2.01 -8.97
C ILE A 46 9.99 2.39 -10.38
N ALA A 47 9.12 3.08 -11.13
CA ALA A 47 9.37 3.46 -12.52
C ALA A 47 8.83 4.87 -12.77
N PRO A 48 9.33 5.57 -13.81
CA PRO A 48 8.77 6.87 -14.20
C PRO A 48 7.29 6.77 -14.55
N LYS A 49 6.58 7.89 -14.40
CA LYS A 49 5.17 7.97 -14.83
C LYS A 49 5.06 7.60 -16.30
N GLY A 50 3.99 6.90 -16.65
CA GLY A 50 3.70 6.48 -18.00
C GLY A 50 4.23 5.11 -18.37
N VAL A 51 5.03 4.47 -17.52
CA VAL A 51 5.47 3.09 -17.74
C VAL A 51 4.33 2.14 -17.37
N ASN A 52 3.91 1.33 -18.35
CA ASN A 52 2.84 0.36 -18.15
C ASN A 52 3.35 -0.80 -17.28
N ILE A 53 2.56 -1.18 -16.27
CA ILE A 53 2.91 -2.28 -15.37
C ILE A 53 3.05 -3.65 -16.06
N HIS A 54 2.47 -3.80 -17.25
CA HIS A 54 2.57 -5.03 -18.04
C HIS A 54 3.51 -4.85 -19.25
N SER A 55 4.62 -4.15 -19.08
CA SER A 55 5.56 -3.88 -20.15
C SER A 55 6.96 -4.37 -19.80
N PRO A 56 7.82 -4.62 -20.82
CA PRO A 56 9.23 -4.95 -20.57
C PRO A 56 9.98 -3.87 -19.79
N LYS A 57 9.65 -2.59 -20.01
CA LYS A 57 10.25 -1.48 -19.25
C LYS A 57 9.92 -1.57 -17.76
N PHE A 58 8.73 -2.01 -17.41
CA PHE A 58 8.35 -2.20 -16.01
C PHE A 58 9.14 -3.36 -15.40
N ALA A 59 9.33 -4.44 -16.15
CA ALA A 59 10.14 -5.59 -15.70
C ALA A 59 11.58 -5.17 -15.43
N GLU A 60 12.17 -4.33 -16.28
CA GLU A 60 13.50 -3.77 -16.05
C GLU A 60 13.52 -2.89 -14.80
N ALA A 61 12.50 -2.05 -14.63
CA ALA A 61 12.40 -1.18 -13.46
C ALA A 61 12.27 -1.99 -12.15
N ALA A 62 11.54 -3.09 -12.17
CA ALA A 62 11.37 -3.96 -11.00
C ALA A 62 12.70 -4.59 -10.56
N ALA A 63 13.59 -4.88 -11.50
CA ALA A 63 14.90 -5.46 -11.21
C ALA A 63 16.00 -4.39 -11.00
N SER A 64 15.69 -3.11 -11.15
CA SER A 64 16.64 -2.01 -10.97
C SER A 64 16.88 -1.73 -9.50
N GLU A 65 17.91 -0.91 -9.20
CA GLU A 65 18.15 -0.45 -7.82
C GLU A 65 16.93 0.27 -7.26
N ALA A 66 16.27 1.10 -8.06
CA ALA A 66 15.06 1.80 -7.63
C ALA A 66 13.93 0.83 -7.30
N GLY A 67 13.77 -0.24 -8.09
CA GLY A 67 12.79 -1.27 -7.84
C GLY A 67 13.06 -2.05 -6.55
N ILE A 68 14.31 -2.43 -6.35
CA ILE A 68 14.74 -3.15 -5.14
C ILE A 68 14.56 -2.26 -3.91
N GLN A 69 14.95 -0.98 -3.99
CA GLN A 69 14.76 -0.05 -2.89
C GLN A 69 13.29 0.19 -2.58
N GLY A 70 12.45 0.27 -3.62
CA GLY A 70 10.99 0.37 -3.44
C GLY A 70 10.42 -0.85 -2.72
N MET A 71 10.87 -2.04 -3.07
CA MET A 71 10.47 -3.28 -2.40
C MET A 71 10.88 -3.27 -0.92
N ILE A 72 12.11 -2.87 -0.63
CA ILE A 72 12.63 -2.81 0.75
C ILE A 72 11.84 -1.79 1.57
N ASP A 73 11.62 -0.60 1.02
CA ASP A 73 10.87 0.45 1.72
C ASP A 73 9.42 0.03 1.98
N ALA A 74 8.78 -0.61 1.02
CA ALA A 74 7.43 -1.14 1.19
C ALA A 74 7.38 -2.22 2.27
N ALA A 75 8.35 -3.13 2.28
CA ALA A 75 8.45 -4.17 3.31
C ALA A 75 8.63 -3.57 4.70
N LYS A 76 9.50 -2.57 4.82
CA LYS A 76 9.71 -1.85 6.09
C LYS A 76 8.43 -1.16 6.56
N ALA A 77 7.76 -0.46 5.66
CA ALA A 77 6.52 0.26 6.00
C ALA A 77 5.41 -0.70 6.41
N MET A 78 5.29 -1.85 5.75
CA MET A 78 4.33 -2.88 6.15
C MET A 78 4.64 -3.44 7.54
N ALA A 79 5.91 -3.72 7.81
CA ALA A 79 6.33 -4.20 9.13
C ALA A 79 6.06 -3.16 10.22
N MET A 80 6.37 -1.90 9.95
CA MET A 80 6.10 -0.80 10.88
C MET A 80 4.60 -0.65 11.14
N THR A 81 3.77 -0.82 10.11
CA THR A 81 2.31 -0.77 10.24
C THR A 81 1.80 -1.92 11.12
N VAL A 82 2.34 -3.12 10.96
CA VAL A 82 2.02 -4.26 11.83
C VAL A 82 2.39 -3.95 13.29
N VAL A 83 3.57 -3.37 13.52
CA VAL A 83 3.99 -2.97 14.86
C VAL A 83 3.02 -1.95 15.46
N ASP A 84 2.61 -0.94 14.68
CA ASP A 84 1.64 0.07 15.11
C ASP A 84 0.33 -0.57 15.53
N LEU A 85 -0.15 -1.56 14.78
CA LEU A 85 -1.39 -2.27 15.09
C LEU A 85 -1.26 -3.13 16.36
N LEU A 86 -0.11 -3.80 16.53
CA LEU A 86 0.11 -4.69 17.67
C LEU A 86 0.40 -3.94 18.97
N THR A 87 1.02 -2.77 18.91
CA THR A 87 1.43 -2.03 20.10
C THR A 87 0.39 -1.02 20.57
N ASN A 88 -0.57 -0.66 19.73
CA ASN A 88 -1.62 0.29 20.07
C ASN A 88 -3.00 -0.27 19.73
N PRO A 89 -3.73 -0.81 20.73
CA PRO A 89 -5.06 -1.38 20.49
C PRO A 89 -6.07 -0.40 19.88
N GLU A 90 -5.91 0.90 20.10
CA GLU A 90 -6.80 1.92 19.51
C GLU A 90 -6.71 1.90 17.99
N ASN A 91 -5.53 1.61 17.43
CA ASN A 91 -5.36 1.51 15.98
C ASN A 91 -6.18 0.34 15.41
N VAL A 92 -6.19 -0.80 16.08
CA VAL A 92 -6.99 -1.96 15.65
C VAL A 92 -8.48 -1.64 15.74
N ASP A 93 -8.90 -0.99 16.82
CA ASP A 93 -10.31 -0.61 16.98
C ASP A 93 -10.77 0.35 15.89
N GLN A 94 -9.93 1.31 15.54
CA GLN A 94 -10.21 2.25 14.45
C GLN A 94 -10.30 1.54 13.10
N VAL A 95 -9.42 0.59 12.83
CA VAL A 95 -9.42 -0.20 11.60
C VAL A 95 -10.71 -1.03 11.49
N LYS A 96 -11.12 -1.67 12.56
CA LYS A 96 -12.35 -2.46 12.60
C LYS A 96 -13.59 -1.57 12.39
N LYS A 97 -13.59 -0.39 12.97
CA LYS A 97 -14.69 0.57 12.82
C LYS A 97 -14.80 1.03 11.37
N GLU A 98 -13.71 1.42 10.77
CA GLU A 98 -13.68 1.84 9.35
C GLU A 98 -14.15 0.73 8.43
N PHE A 99 -13.72 -0.50 8.68
CA PHE A 99 -14.13 -1.65 7.91
C PHE A 99 -15.64 -1.87 7.99
N ALA A 100 -16.22 -1.82 9.19
CA ALA A 100 -17.65 -1.99 9.39
C ALA A 100 -18.46 -0.89 8.70
N GLU A 101 -17.99 0.36 8.77
CA GLU A 101 -18.65 1.50 8.11
C GLU A 101 -18.65 1.36 6.59
N ASN A 102 -17.56 0.87 6.01
CA ASN A 102 -17.44 0.71 4.57
C ASN A 102 -18.28 -0.45 4.02
N LEU A 103 -18.61 -1.44 4.84
CA LEU A 103 -19.48 -2.56 4.44
C LEU A 103 -20.97 -2.22 4.56
N SER A 104 -21.31 -1.22 5.30
CA SER A 104 -22.71 -0.79 5.44
C SER A 104 -23.04 0.25 4.36
#